data_6323c7d9dbd0921538a681fa49729cde
#
_entry.id   6323c7d9dbd0921538a681fa49729cde
#
_cell.length_a   1.000
_cell.length_b   1.000
_cell.length_c   1.000
_cell.angle_alpha   90.00
_cell.angle_beta   90.00
_cell.angle_gamma   90.00
#
_symmetry.space_group_name_H-M   'P 1'
#
loop_
_entity.id
_entity.type
_entity.pdbx_description
1 polymer ?
#
loop_
_entity_poly.entity_id
_entity_poly.type
_entity_poly.pdbx_seq_one_letter_code
_entity_poly.pdbx_strand_id
1 'polypeptide(L)'
;MKAQYIKDLTPGDAVDSEFVLCRAERQETRSGVAYLRGQLQDCTGTMAAVGWTLTEDQIEAAQASRYVRIRGIVGRYKDGRQTTIGAPPKDLGEPEDLSDFILAAALPRAELCRRLDAHLAAIHHPYLDSLLRAFFDDPKFRRRFDLAPAAMGLHHACAHGLMQHTLEVTDLAAAVADVQSRWGYPAVSRDLVVAGALLHDLGKVYELTWDGPEYGYTRRGQFYGHVVIGFQAVSKKIAALPGFPPDLAETLLHGILSHHGKEEYGSPVAPMLPEAQIVHMADALDVQLFYMMEACADADGESAWHPALEGRVKTGGRRVYAGTLDFAPSFASTEPVRPLLPIFRSAPRGSAPAFETRRLPLRGRTAAGPPVLADDRVEEEFEVASEGLPVGPGLFLLRVDGESMTGDGIEGGDLIVVRPQEHHEPADILVCLNLDEDTVTIKRVARTANGGLSLLSSNPAFGPIPIADPERFRVRGRALGVVRG
;
A
#
# COMPACT_ATOMS: atom_id res chain seq x y z
N MET A 1 -25.63 15.87 -9.22
CA MET A 1 -24.89 14.60 -9.42
C MET A 1 -24.49 14.56 -10.89
N LYS A 2 -23.20 14.40 -11.17
CA LYS A 2 -22.65 14.34 -12.53
C LYS A 2 -23.22 13.16 -13.29
N ALA A 3 -23.54 13.35 -14.58
CA ALA A 3 -24.26 12.33 -15.37
C ALA A 3 -23.33 11.32 -16.05
N GLN A 4 -22.12 11.74 -16.47
CA GLN A 4 -21.16 10.91 -17.20
C GLN A 4 -19.76 11.19 -16.69
N TYR A 5 -18.96 10.12 -16.53
CA TYR A 5 -17.57 10.19 -16.09
C TYR A 5 -16.62 9.75 -17.20
N ILE A 6 -15.41 10.33 -17.23
CA ILE A 6 -14.41 10.10 -18.28
C ILE A 6 -14.06 8.62 -18.43
N LYS A 7 -13.98 7.88 -17.33
CA LYS A 7 -13.66 6.44 -17.36
C LYS A 7 -14.67 5.62 -18.17
N ASP A 8 -15.96 6.04 -18.15
CA ASP A 8 -17.06 5.31 -18.74
C ASP A 8 -17.32 5.70 -20.21
N LEU A 9 -16.68 6.76 -20.72
CA LEU A 9 -16.85 7.27 -22.07
C LEU A 9 -16.00 6.48 -23.07
N THR A 10 -16.64 6.02 -24.16
CA THR A 10 -15.99 5.29 -25.25
C THR A 10 -16.17 6.00 -26.59
N PRO A 11 -15.29 5.74 -27.59
CA PRO A 11 -15.46 6.34 -28.91
C PRO A 11 -16.83 6.05 -29.53
N GLY A 12 -17.54 7.10 -29.94
CA GLY A 12 -18.90 7.06 -30.43
C GLY A 12 -19.93 7.62 -29.44
N ASP A 13 -19.59 7.74 -28.18
CA ASP A 13 -20.51 8.23 -27.15
C ASP A 13 -20.78 9.74 -27.30
N ALA A 14 -22.05 10.11 -27.13
CA ALA A 14 -22.43 11.51 -26.97
C ALA A 14 -22.13 11.97 -25.53
N VAL A 15 -21.48 13.12 -25.43
CA VAL A 15 -21.14 13.77 -24.16
C VAL A 15 -22.13 14.91 -23.90
N ASP A 16 -22.79 14.90 -22.76
CA ASP A 16 -23.48 16.06 -22.17
C ASP A 16 -23.29 16.00 -20.65
N SER A 17 -22.14 16.47 -20.18
CA SER A 17 -21.74 16.37 -18.77
C SER A 17 -20.82 17.51 -18.38
N GLU A 18 -20.46 17.53 -17.10
CA GLU A 18 -19.70 18.59 -16.44
C GLU A 18 -18.25 18.14 -16.23
N PHE A 19 -17.31 19.04 -16.50
CA PHE A 19 -15.87 18.74 -16.41
C PHE A 19 -15.10 19.99 -15.97
N VAL A 20 -13.86 19.77 -15.51
CA VAL A 20 -12.85 20.82 -15.49
C VAL A 20 -12.26 20.93 -16.90
N LEU A 21 -12.15 22.14 -17.41
CA LEU A 21 -11.43 22.43 -18.63
C LEU A 21 -10.04 22.92 -18.30
N CYS A 22 -9.06 22.02 -18.44
CA CYS A 22 -7.65 22.31 -18.21
C CYS A 22 -6.94 22.64 -19.52
N ARG A 23 -5.88 23.46 -19.43
CA ARG A 23 -4.99 23.78 -20.57
C ARG A 23 -5.75 24.22 -21.81
N ALA A 24 -6.76 25.06 -21.63
CA ALA A 24 -7.57 25.59 -22.72
C ALA A 24 -6.74 26.59 -23.53
N GLU A 25 -6.37 26.22 -24.73
CA GLU A 25 -5.53 27.01 -25.61
C GLU A 25 -6.24 27.31 -26.95
N ARG A 26 -6.12 28.56 -27.42
CA ARG A 26 -6.46 28.90 -28.78
C ARG A 26 -5.34 28.40 -29.69
N GLN A 27 -5.69 27.63 -30.69
CA GLN A 27 -4.77 27.13 -31.72
C GLN A 27 -5.29 27.52 -33.09
N GLU A 28 -4.41 27.47 -34.11
CA GLU A 28 -4.80 27.73 -35.49
C GLU A 28 -4.50 26.51 -36.39
N THR A 29 -5.42 26.24 -37.29
CA THR A 29 -5.20 25.28 -38.37
C THR A 29 -4.19 25.83 -39.38
N ARG A 30 -3.68 25.02 -40.29
CA ARG A 30 -2.82 25.46 -41.40
C ARG A 30 -3.49 26.48 -42.33
N SER A 31 -4.81 26.54 -42.37
CA SER A 31 -5.61 27.48 -43.12
C SER A 31 -5.96 28.76 -42.35
N GLY A 32 -5.42 28.96 -41.14
CA GLY A 32 -5.64 30.14 -40.31
C GLY A 32 -6.97 30.15 -39.54
N VAL A 33 -7.68 29.05 -39.48
CA VAL A 33 -8.94 28.95 -38.70
C VAL A 33 -8.60 28.64 -37.24
N ALA A 34 -9.09 29.50 -36.33
CA ALA A 34 -8.92 29.29 -34.89
C ALA A 34 -9.77 28.11 -34.41
N TYR A 35 -9.26 27.39 -33.45
CA TYR A 35 -9.97 26.32 -32.73
C TYR A 35 -9.50 26.24 -31.29
N LEU A 36 -10.37 25.70 -30.40
CA LEU A 36 -10.02 25.43 -29.01
C LEU A 36 -9.36 24.05 -28.91
N ARG A 37 -8.24 23.99 -28.23
CA ARG A 37 -7.63 22.75 -27.76
C ARG A 37 -7.53 22.79 -26.25
N GLY A 38 -7.90 21.69 -25.59
CA GLY A 38 -7.83 21.60 -24.14
C GLY A 38 -7.88 20.15 -23.66
N GLN A 39 -8.01 20.00 -22.37
CA GLN A 39 -8.15 18.73 -21.70
C GLN A 39 -9.35 18.79 -20.74
N LEU A 40 -10.25 17.85 -20.83
CA LEU A 40 -11.31 17.65 -19.86
C LEU A 40 -10.79 16.79 -18.72
N GLN A 41 -11.19 17.12 -17.50
CA GLN A 41 -10.84 16.36 -16.30
C GLN A 41 -12.08 16.16 -15.44
N ASP A 42 -12.14 15.00 -14.81
CA ASP A 42 -13.02 14.73 -13.68
C ASP A 42 -12.31 13.82 -12.65
N CYS A 43 -13.01 13.40 -11.60
CA CYS A 43 -12.44 12.56 -10.55
C CYS A 43 -11.99 11.16 -11.03
N THR A 44 -12.31 10.78 -12.27
CA THR A 44 -12.00 9.46 -12.83
C THR A 44 -10.90 9.47 -13.89
N GLY A 45 -10.46 10.66 -14.34
CA GLY A 45 -9.41 10.74 -15.33
C GLY A 45 -9.41 12.05 -16.10
N THR A 46 -8.62 12.04 -17.19
CA THR A 46 -8.50 13.14 -18.13
C THR A 46 -8.72 12.67 -19.56
N MET A 47 -9.22 13.57 -20.43
CA MET A 47 -9.43 13.27 -21.84
C MET A 47 -9.18 14.53 -22.69
N ALA A 48 -8.48 14.37 -23.82
CA ALA A 48 -8.27 15.47 -24.75
C ALA A 48 -9.60 16.03 -25.28
N ALA A 49 -9.65 17.34 -25.54
CA ALA A 49 -10.81 18.00 -26.11
C ALA A 49 -10.42 18.97 -27.23
N VAL A 50 -11.25 19.06 -28.24
CA VAL A 50 -11.05 19.97 -29.36
C VAL A 50 -12.39 20.57 -29.79
N GLY A 51 -12.42 21.90 -29.99
CA GLY A 51 -13.59 22.64 -30.48
C GLY A 51 -13.27 23.30 -31.82
N TRP A 52 -13.59 22.64 -32.93
CA TRP A 52 -13.27 23.11 -34.27
C TRP A 52 -14.16 24.25 -34.78
N THR A 53 -15.40 24.31 -34.26
CA THR A 53 -16.45 25.21 -34.79
C THR A 53 -16.77 26.37 -33.87
N LEU A 54 -15.95 26.60 -32.86
CA LEU A 54 -16.14 27.70 -31.90
C LEU A 54 -15.65 29.02 -32.51
N THR A 55 -16.38 30.10 -32.24
CA THR A 55 -15.93 31.47 -32.59
C THR A 55 -14.82 31.94 -31.65
N GLU A 56 -14.10 33.01 -32.03
CA GLU A 56 -13.06 33.60 -31.18
C GLU A 56 -13.57 33.96 -29.79
N ASP A 57 -14.73 34.62 -29.70
CA ASP A 57 -15.37 34.99 -28.43
C ASP A 57 -15.72 33.78 -27.56
N GLN A 58 -16.14 32.66 -28.21
CA GLN A 58 -16.45 31.42 -27.52
C GLN A 58 -15.19 30.71 -27.02
N ILE A 59 -14.09 30.78 -27.74
CA ILE A 59 -12.79 30.28 -27.32
C ILE A 59 -12.28 31.07 -26.12
N GLU A 60 -12.35 32.41 -26.20
CA GLU A 60 -11.96 33.29 -25.10
C GLU A 60 -12.80 33.02 -23.83
N ALA A 61 -14.13 32.92 -23.99
CA ALA A 61 -15.01 32.55 -22.88
C ALA A 61 -14.67 31.19 -22.29
N ALA A 62 -14.36 30.19 -23.13
CA ALA A 62 -13.95 28.87 -22.65
C ALA A 62 -12.61 28.89 -21.90
N GLN A 63 -11.66 29.73 -22.35
CA GLN A 63 -10.37 29.89 -21.67
C GLN A 63 -10.51 30.58 -20.30
N ALA A 64 -11.51 31.45 -20.13
CA ALA A 64 -11.83 32.08 -18.86
C ALA A 64 -12.60 31.17 -17.90
N SER A 65 -13.18 30.10 -18.40
CA SER A 65 -14.04 29.18 -17.63
C SER A 65 -13.27 27.97 -17.16
N ARG A 66 -13.39 27.62 -15.89
CA ARG A 66 -12.71 26.49 -15.28
C ARG A 66 -13.60 25.25 -15.21
N TYR A 67 -14.81 25.41 -14.72
CA TYR A 67 -15.82 24.36 -14.63
C TYR A 67 -16.86 24.55 -15.72
N VAL A 68 -16.97 23.58 -16.60
CA VAL A 68 -17.77 23.72 -17.82
C VAL A 68 -18.67 22.51 -18.04
N ARG A 69 -19.86 22.75 -18.57
CA ARG A 69 -20.66 21.69 -19.19
C ARG A 69 -20.29 21.60 -20.67
N ILE A 70 -19.89 20.41 -21.08
CA ILE A 70 -19.47 20.08 -22.43
C ILE A 70 -20.54 19.26 -23.11
N ARG A 71 -20.86 19.63 -24.36
CA ARG A 71 -21.65 18.84 -25.31
C ARG A 71 -20.78 18.50 -26.50
N GLY A 72 -20.72 17.20 -26.84
CA GLY A 72 -19.84 16.76 -27.90
C GLY A 72 -19.94 15.28 -28.17
N ILE A 73 -18.96 14.75 -28.87
CA ILE A 73 -18.85 13.32 -29.21
C ILE A 73 -17.42 12.86 -28.93
N VAL A 74 -17.28 11.71 -28.31
CA VAL A 74 -15.98 11.06 -28.11
C VAL A 74 -15.54 10.40 -29.41
N GLY A 75 -14.33 10.70 -29.83
CA GLY A 75 -13.67 10.07 -30.98
C GLY A 75 -12.31 9.48 -30.61
N ARG A 76 -11.64 8.90 -31.57
CA ARG A 76 -10.22 8.51 -31.46
C ARG A 76 -9.33 9.52 -32.16
N TYR A 77 -8.23 9.90 -31.52
CA TYR A 77 -7.18 10.71 -32.13
C TYR A 77 -5.81 10.14 -31.73
N LYS A 78 -5.05 9.67 -32.72
CA LYS A 78 -3.86 8.85 -32.51
C LYS A 78 -4.21 7.64 -31.64
N ASP A 79 -3.47 7.41 -30.57
CA ASP A 79 -3.66 6.26 -29.69
C ASP A 79 -4.60 6.53 -28.49
N GLY A 80 -5.29 7.71 -28.48
CA GLY A 80 -6.08 8.14 -27.35
C GLY A 80 -7.52 8.55 -27.70
N ARG A 81 -8.34 8.70 -26.64
CA ARG A 81 -9.70 9.25 -26.73
C ARG A 81 -9.65 10.77 -26.79
N GLN A 82 -10.54 11.37 -27.59
CA GLN A 82 -10.67 12.81 -27.69
C GLN A 82 -12.14 13.20 -27.83
N THR A 83 -12.60 14.17 -27.05
CA THR A 83 -13.93 14.76 -27.23
C THR A 83 -13.87 15.88 -28.28
N THR A 84 -14.69 15.74 -29.32
CA THR A 84 -14.99 16.87 -30.23
C THR A 84 -16.16 17.65 -29.64
N ILE A 85 -15.88 18.90 -29.26
CA ILE A 85 -16.86 19.82 -28.67
C ILE A 85 -17.78 20.32 -29.78
N GLY A 86 -19.07 20.02 -29.68
CA GLY A 86 -20.09 20.33 -30.67
C GLY A 86 -20.90 21.61 -30.39
N ALA A 87 -20.80 22.16 -29.19
CA ALA A 87 -21.44 23.40 -28.78
C ALA A 87 -20.53 24.21 -27.84
N PRO A 88 -20.70 25.53 -27.73
CA PRO A 88 -19.89 26.32 -26.81
C PRO A 88 -19.93 25.78 -25.39
N PRO A 89 -18.75 25.62 -24.73
CA PRO A 89 -18.69 25.24 -23.31
C PRO A 89 -19.52 26.22 -22.48
N LYS A 90 -20.37 25.68 -21.61
CA LYS A 90 -21.15 26.51 -20.70
C LYS A 90 -20.43 26.61 -19.38
N ASP A 91 -20.08 27.82 -18.96
CA ASP A 91 -19.51 28.08 -17.63
C ASP A 91 -20.50 27.73 -16.52
N LEU A 92 -20.01 27.04 -15.50
CA LEU A 92 -20.78 26.61 -14.34
C LEU A 92 -20.46 27.44 -13.08
N GLY A 93 -19.48 28.32 -13.15
CA GLY A 93 -18.90 28.95 -11.95
C GLY A 93 -18.19 27.91 -11.08
N GLU A 94 -17.90 28.27 -9.84
CA GLU A 94 -17.22 27.36 -8.90
C GLU A 94 -18.24 26.44 -8.20
N PRO A 95 -18.16 25.12 -8.36
CA PRO A 95 -19.08 24.18 -7.73
C PRO A 95 -18.88 24.15 -6.19
N GLU A 96 -19.96 23.98 -5.42
CA GLU A 96 -19.90 23.80 -3.97
C GLU A 96 -19.22 22.47 -3.60
N ASP A 97 -19.39 21.43 -4.42
CA ASP A 97 -18.77 20.12 -4.26
C ASP A 97 -17.84 19.82 -5.45
N LEU A 98 -16.56 19.66 -5.16
CA LEU A 98 -15.51 19.39 -6.13
C LEU A 98 -15.22 17.90 -6.30
N SER A 99 -15.88 17.03 -5.58
CA SER A 99 -15.60 15.57 -5.57
C SER A 99 -15.73 14.91 -6.94
N ASP A 100 -16.61 15.43 -7.80
CA ASP A 100 -16.81 14.95 -9.17
C ASP A 100 -15.77 15.49 -10.17
N PHE A 101 -14.96 16.48 -9.79
CA PHE A 101 -14.10 17.23 -10.70
C PHE A 101 -12.61 17.04 -10.47
N ILE A 102 -12.20 16.62 -9.28
CA ILE A 102 -10.81 16.49 -8.87
C ILE A 102 -10.44 15.01 -8.86
N LEU A 103 -9.37 14.66 -9.60
CA LEU A 103 -8.75 13.35 -9.46
C LEU A 103 -8.44 13.11 -7.98
N ALA A 104 -8.91 12.00 -7.46
CA ALA A 104 -8.69 11.62 -6.08
C ALA A 104 -7.87 10.32 -6.01
N ALA A 105 -7.26 10.09 -4.88
CA ALA A 105 -6.57 8.86 -4.55
C ALA A 105 -7.50 7.63 -4.73
N ALA A 106 -6.92 6.48 -5.00
CA ALA A 106 -7.67 5.24 -5.26
C ALA A 106 -8.50 4.79 -4.07
N LEU A 107 -8.01 5.05 -2.84
CA LEU A 107 -8.73 4.74 -1.62
C LEU A 107 -9.51 5.96 -1.10
N PRO A 108 -10.69 5.74 -0.49
CA PRO A 108 -11.43 6.80 0.17
C PRO A 108 -10.60 7.48 1.28
N ARG A 109 -10.73 8.80 1.41
CA ARG A 109 -10.03 9.59 2.45
C ARG A 109 -10.16 8.99 3.85
N ALA A 110 -11.35 8.53 4.23
CA ALA A 110 -11.59 7.94 5.55
C ALA A 110 -10.71 6.71 5.81
N GLU A 111 -10.50 5.87 4.80
CA GLU A 111 -9.62 4.70 4.87
C GLU A 111 -8.15 5.11 4.97
N LEU A 112 -7.71 6.10 4.17
CA LEU A 112 -6.35 6.64 4.25
C LEU A 112 -6.07 7.23 5.65
N CYS A 113 -7.00 8.00 6.21
CA CYS A 113 -6.89 8.52 7.57
C CYS A 113 -6.75 7.40 8.61
N ARG A 114 -7.58 6.36 8.51
CA ARG A 114 -7.53 5.21 9.42
C ARG A 114 -6.17 4.49 9.38
N ARG A 115 -5.60 4.31 8.19
CA ARG A 115 -4.27 3.70 8.02
C ARG A 115 -3.16 4.55 8.61
N LEU A 116 -3.19 5.86 8.34
CA LEU A 116 -2.24 6.80 8.94
C LEU A 116 -2.29 6.75 10.46
N ASP A 117 -3.48 6.81 11.04
CA ASP A 117 -3.66 6.76 12.49
C ASP A 117 -3.18 5.41 13.08
N ALA A 118 -3.32 4.30 12.35
CA ALA A 118 -2.79 3.00 12.74
C ALA A 118 -1.25 2.98 12.75
N HIS A 119 -0.59 3.56 11.73
CA HIS A 119 0.88 3.68 11.73
C HIS A 119 1.37 4.57 12.86
N LEU A 120 0.73 5.70 13.11
CA LEU A 120 1.07 6.60 14.22
C LEU A 120 0.94 5.89 15.57
N ALA A 121 -0.13 5.11 15.77
CA ALA A 121 -0.35 4.36 17.01
C ALA A 121 0.63 3.19 17.21
N ALA A 122 1.26 2.69 16.14
CA ALA A 122 2.23 1.60 16.19
C ALA A 122 3.67 2.04 16.49
N ILE A 123 3.94 3.33 16.61
CA ILE A 123 5.25 3.87 16.99
C ILE A 123 5.42 3.78 18.50
N HIS A 124 6.47 3.09 18.95
CA HIS A 124 6.77 2.91 20.38
C HIS A 124 7.90 3.81 20.88
N HIS A 125 8.78 4.28 20.00
CA HIS A 125 9.89 5.14 20.36
C HIS A 125 9.40 6.54 20.76
N PRO A 126 9.56 7.00 22.01
CA PRO A 126 8.88 8.18 22.55
C PRO A 126 9.18 9.48 21.82
N TYR A 127 10.42 9.66 21.35
CA TYR A 127 10.80 10.86 20.62
C TYR A 127 10.28 10.87 19.19
N LEU A 128 10.21 9.70 18.52
CA LEU A 128 9.61 9.59 17.18
C LEU A 128 8.09 9.79 17.24
N ASP A 129 7.40 9.18 18.22
CA ASP A 129 5.98 9.43 18.46
C ASP A 129 5.69 10.93 18.69
N SER A 130 6.47 11.56 19.58
CA SER A 130 6.30 13.00 19.86
C SER A 130 6.53 13.87 18.62
N LEU A 131 7.51 13.53 17.79
CA LEU A 131 7.78 14.25 16.54
C LEU A 131 6.65 14.08 15.52
N LEU A 132 6.19 12.86 15.30
CA LEU A 132 5.09 12.57 14.38
C LEU A 132 3.80 13.26 14.83
N ARG A 133 3.47 13.20 16.12
CA ARG A 133 2.32 13.94 16.68
C ARG A 133 2.46 15.44 16.52
N ALA A 134 3.67 16.00 16.67
CA ALA A 134 3.89 17.43 16.44
C ALA A 134 3.52 17.89 15.01
N PHE A 135 3.48 16.98 14.02
CA PHE A 135 2.99 17.26 12.68
C PHE A 135 1.52 16.86 12.51
N PHE A 136 1.19 15.59 12.76
CA PHE A 136 -0.09 15.02 12.38
C PHE A 136 -1.24 15.37 13.33
N ASP A 137 -0.96 15.82 14.56
CA ASP A 137 -1.97 16.39 15.46
C ASP A 137 -2.15 17.91 15.26
N ASP A 138 -1.30 18.58 14.48
CA ASP A 138 -1.52 19.98 14.08
C ASP A 138 -2.62 20.04 13.00
N PRO A 139 -3.81 20.62 13.30
CA PRO A 139 -4.95 20.62 12.37
C PRO A 139 -4.65 21.34 11.06
N LYS A 140 -3.75 22.35 11.07
CA LYS A 140 -3.38 23.10 9.87
C LYS A 140 -2.49 22.26 8.97
N PHE A 141 -1.53 21.56 9.55
CA PHE A 141 -0.67 20.65 8.81
C PHE A 141 -1.49 19.47 8.27
N ARG A 142 -2.27 18.80 9.14
CA ARG A 142 -3.09 17.65 8.78
C ARG A 142 -4.01 17.94 7.60
N ARG A 143 -4.73 19.08 7.64
CA ARG A 143 -5.62 19.48 6.54
C ARG A 143 -4.86 19.67 5.22
N ARG A 144 -3.66 20.27 5.26
CA ARG A 144 -2.84 20.44 4.05
C ARG A 144 -2.32 19.12 3.53
N PHE A 145 -1.80 18.27 4.42
CA PHE A 145 -1.31 16.93 4.06
C PHE A 145 -2.44 16.07 3.49
N ASP A 146 -3.63 16.12 4.07
CA ASP A 146 -4.81 15.41 3.58
C ASP A 146 -5.14 15.73 2.12
N LEU A 147 -4.97 16.96 1.69
CA LEU A 147 -5.39 17.42 0.36
C LEU A 147 -4.24 17.42 -0.66
N ALA A 148 -3.00 17.32 -0.22
CA ALA A 148 -1.83 17.48 -1.07
C ALA A 148 -1.74 16.39 -2.15
N PRO A 149 -1.38 16.78 -3.40
CA PRO A 149 -0.92 15.83 -4.41
C PRO A 149 0.51 15.38 -4.09
N ALA A 150 0.90 14.19 -4.55
CA ALA A 150 2.28 13.74 -4.43
C ALA A 150 3.21 14.33 -5.50
N ALA A 151 2.66 14.78 -6.63
CA ALA A 151 3.43 15.33 -7.75
C ALA A 151 2.59 16.29 -8.59
N MET A 152 3.24 16.99 -9.54
CA MET A 152 2.59 17.95 -10.46
C MET A 152 1.96 17.31 -11.71
N GLY A 153 2.18 16.06 -11.98
CA GLY A 153 1.70 15.41 -13.20
C GLY A 153 2.33 14.04 -13.41
N LEU A 154 2.89 13.49 -12.34
CA LEU A 154 3.46 12.16 -12.26
C LEU A 154 2.57 11.28 -11.37
N HIS A 155 3.14 10.22 -10.79
CA HIS A 155 2.43 9.34 -9.85
C HIS A 155 1.69 10.12 -8.75
N HIS A 156 0.50 9.68 -8.42
CA HIS A 156 -0.35 10.26 -7.37
C HIS A 156 -0.58 11.79 -7.48
N ALA A 157 -0.62 12.34 -8.71
CA ALA A 157 -0.92 13.74 -8.97
C ALA A 157 -2.43 14.02 -8.84
N CYS A 158 -2.98 13.77 -7.66
CA CYS A 158 -4.41 13.84 -7.36
C CYS A 158 -4.64 14.30 -5.91
N ALA A 159 -5.87 14.65 -5.57
CA ALA A 159 -6.24 14.93 -4.19
C ALA A 159 -6.01 13.70 -3.31
N HIS A 160 -5.48 13.88 -2.12
CA HIS A 160 -5.04 12.82 -1.20
C HIS A 160 -3.86 11.98 -1.71
N GLY A 161 -3.29 12.32 -2.86
CA GLY A 161 -2.21 11.55 -3.49
C GLY A 161 -0.96 11.46 -2.64
N LEU A 162 -0.55 12.56 -1.97
CA LEU A 162 0.58 12.54 -1.04
C LEU A 162 0.34 11.60 0.15
N MET A 163 -0.88 11.61 0.70
CA MET A 163 -1.21 10.73 1.81
C MET A 163 -1.22 9.25 1.37
N GLN A 164 -1.80 8.95 0.19
CA GLN A 164 -1.79 7.58 -0.34
C GLN A 164 -0.37 7.10 -0.61
N HIS A 165 0.44 7.84 -1.36
CA HIS A 165 1.85 7.54 -1.62
C HIS A 165 2.64 7.31 -0.31
N THR A 166 2.55 8.24 0.63
CA THR A 166 3.23 8.13 1.93
C THR A 166 2.85 6.84 2.67
N LEU A 167 1.58 6.42 2.62
CA LEU A 167 1.12 5.21 3.27
C LEU A 167 1.58 3.94 2.54
N GLU A 168 1.54 3.91 1.21
CA GLU A 168 2.04 2.79 0.40
C GLU A 168 3.54 2.59 0.64
N VAL A 169 4.33 3.67 0.63
CA VAL A 169 5.75 3.63 0.99
C VAL A 169 5.96 3.15 2.43
N THR A 170 5.13 3.60 3.37
CA THR A 170 5.22 3.18 4.77
C THR A 170 4.91 1.70 4.96
N ASP A 171 3.86 1.19 4.32
CA ASP A 171 3.50 -0.24 4.34
C ASP A 171 4.63 -1.11 3.78
N LEU A 172 5.18 -0.74 2.62
CA LEU A 172 6.31 -1.43 1.99
C LEU A 172 7.56 -1.41 2.89
N ALA A 173 7.94 -0.24 3.39
CA ALA A 173 9.11 -0.08 4.23
C ALA A 173 8.99 -0.84 5.55
N ALA A 174 7.83 -0.80 6.20
CA ALA A 174 7.55 -1.56 7.41
C ALA A 174 7.64 -3.07 7.18
N ALA A 175 7.06 -3.56 6.07
CA ALA A 175 7.15 -4.98 5.71
C ALA A 175 8.59 -5.44 5.49
N VAL A 176 9.43 -4.62 4.83
CA VAL A 176 10.86 -4.92 4.65
C VAL A 176 11.58 -4.94 5.99
N ALA A 177 11.34 -3.96 6.88
CA ALA A 177 11.94 -3.95 8.23
C ALA A 177 11.55 -5.19 9.04
N ASP A 178 10.26 -5.59 8.97
CA ASP A 178 9.76 -6.79 9.64
C ASP A 178 10.38 -8.09 9.06
N VAL A 179 10.68 -8.14 7.78
CA VAL A 179 11.41 -9.26 7.17
C VAL A 179 12.84 -9.28 7.66
N GLN A 180 13.56 -8.16 7.62
CA GLN A 180 14.97 -8.10 8.01
C GLN A 180 15.18 -8.49 9.47
N SER A 181 14.30 -8.07 10.38
CA SER A 181 14.38 -8.44 11.79
C SER A 181 14.36 -9.96 12.05
N ARG A 182 13.70 -10.72 11.16
CA ARG A 182 13.58 -12.20 11.26
C ARG A 182 14.83 -12.96 10.81
N TRP A 183 15.69 -12.33 9.99
CA TRP A 183 16.90 -12.97 9.48
C TRP A 183 18.12 -12.84 10.40
N GLY A 184 17.94 -12.23 11.59
CA GLY A 184 19.01 -12.13 12.59
C GLY A 184 20.14 -11.16 12.23
N TYR A 185 19.93 -10.28 11.26
CA TYR A 185 20.84 -9.16 11.01
C TYR A 185 20.81 -8.15 12.16
N PRO A 186 21.82 -7.27 12.29
CA PRO A 186 21.75 -6.17 13.25
C PRO A 186 20.41 -5.46 13.13
N ALA A 187 19.76 -5.24 14.27
CA ALA A 187 18.37 -4.80 14.29
C ALA A 187 18.18 -3.48 13.53
N VAL A 188 17.43 -3.54 12.43
CA VAL A 188 16.88 -2.36 11.78
C VAL A 188 15.80 -1.79 12.71
N SER A 189 15.88 -0.51 13.03
CA SER A 189 14.85 0.14 13.84
C SER A 189 13.58 0.33 13.03
N ARG A 190 12.57 -0.53 13.27
CA ARG A 190 11.26 -0.44 12.61
C ARG A 190 10.61 0.92 12.81
N ASP A 191 10.65 1.45 14.02
CA ASP A 191 10.05 2.77 14.32
C ASP A 191 10.74 3.89 13.54
N LEU A 192 12.08 3.81 13.35
CA LEU A 192 12.82 4.77 12.55
C LEU A 192 12.49 4.66 11.07
N VAL A 193 12.35 3.44 10.54
CA VAL A 193 11.92 3.20 9.16
C VAL A 193 10.53 3.78 8.91
N VAL A 194 9.56 3.46 9.78
CA VAL A 194 8.18 3.96 9.66
C VAL A 194 8.12 5.48 9.79
N ALA A 195 8.83 6.06 10.77
CA ALA A 195 8.91 7.51 10.92
C ALA A 195 9.57 8.18 9.72
N GLY A 196 10.64 7.60 9.19
CA GLY A 196 11.32 8.07 7.97
C GLY A 196 10.37 8.03 6.77
N ALA A 197 9.64 6.94 6.57
CA ALA A 197 8.67 6.80 5.50
C ALA A 197 7.49 7.78 5.62
N LEU A 198 6.95 8.01 6.83
CA LEU A 198 5.90 9.00 7.06
C LEU A 198 6.35 10.45 6.83
N LEU A 199 7.65 10.73 6.92
CA LEU A 199 8.20 12.09 6.84
C LEU A 199 9.01 12.37 5.56
N HIS A 200 9.33 11.35 4.73
CA HIS A 200 10.25 11.52 3.59
C HIS A 200 9.81 12.63 2.65
N ASP A 201 8.54 12.66 2.32
CA ASP A 201 7.92 13.57 1.36
C ASP A 201 7.11 14.72 2.00
N LEU A 202 7.19 14.87 3.32
CA LEU A 202 6.47 15.91 4.06
C LEU A 202 6.67 17.31 3.50
N GLY A 203 7.83 17.58 2.90
CA GLY A 203 8.15 18.86 2.29
C GLY A 203 7.21 19.26 1.16
N LYS A 204 6.57 18.32 0.47
CA LYS A 204 5.60 18.56 -0.61
C LYS A 204 4.39 19.36 -0.14
N VAL A 205 4.01 19.26 1.14
CA VAL A 205 2.96 20.09 1.75
C VAL A 205 3.26 21.59 1.65
N TYR A 206 4.54 21.97 1.58
CA TYR A 206 4.99 23.36 1.48
C TYR A 206 5.60 23.70 0.10
N GLU A 207 6.01 22.69 -0.65
CA GLU A 207 6.52 22.83 -2.00
C GLU A 207 5.42 23.15 -2.99
N LEU A 208 4.30 22.44 -2.87
CA LEU A 208 3.19 22.53 -3.79
C LEU A 208 2.08 23.46 -3.26
N THR A 209 1.36 24.05 -4.21
CA THR A 209 0.09 24.75 -3.96
C THR A 209 -0.99 24.14 -4.84
N TRP A 210 -2.21 24.16 -4.36
CA TRP A 210 -3.37 23.69 -5.09
C TRP A 210 -4.57 24.60 -4.81
N ASP A 211 -5.06 25.22 -5.88
CA ASP A 211 -6.29 26.00 -5.90
C ASP A 211 -7.29 25.25 -6.81
N GLY A 212 -8.12 24.42 -6.20
CA GLY A 212 -9.05 23.54 -6.94
C GLY A 212 -8.29 22.46 -7.72
N PRO A 213 -8.62 22.20 -8.99
CA PRO A 213 -8.07 21.09 -9.78
C PRO A 213 -6.65 21.35 -10.34
N GLU A 214 -6.11 22.54 -10.18
CA GLU A 214 -4.76 22.86 -10.66
C GLU A 214 -3.75 22.83 -9.52
N TYR A 215 -2.62 22.19 -9.79
CA TYR A 215 -1.48 22.14 -8.90
C TYR A 215 -0.38 23.06 -9.40
N GLY A 216 0.35 23.69 -8.50
CA GLY A 216 1.46 24.55 -8.81
C GLY A 216 2.59 24.43 -7.80
N TYR A 217 3.73 25.03 -8.13
CA TYR A 217 4.83 25.19 -7.18
C TYR A 217 4.69 26.51 -6.43
N THR A 218 4.88 26.48 -5.12
CA THR A 218 5.13 27.70 -4.35
C THR A 218 6.49 28.29 -4.78
N ARG A 219 6.70 29.59 -4.59
CA ARG A 219 8.03 30.19 -4.80
C ARG A 219 9.13 29.45 -4.01
N ARG A 220 8.82 29.05 -2.78
CA ARG A 220 9.75 28.30 -1.95
C ARG A 220 10.02 26.91 -2.53
N GLY A 221 8.99 26.24 -3.06
CA GLY A 221 9.11 24.96 -3.75
C GLY A 221 10.05 25.02 -4.94
N GLN A 222 9.89 26.05 -5.79
CA GLN A 222 10.78 26.24 -6.95
C GLN A 222 12.25 26.48 -6.59
N PHE A 223 12.52 27.14 -5.45
CA PHE A 223 13.90 27.45 -5.04
C PHE A 223 14.60 26.33 -4.28
N TYR A 224 13.88 25.55 -3.49
CA TYR A 224 14.50 24.62 -2.55
C TYR A 224 14.14 23.16 -2.78
N GLY A 225 13.00 22.86 -3.41
CA GLY A 225 12.48 21.50 -3.54
C GLY A 225 12.02 20.91 -2.20
N HIS A 226 11.16 19.87 -2.26
CA HIS A 226 10.55 19.26 -1.06
C HIS A 226 11.56 18.60 -0.14
N VAL A 227 12.65 18.01 -0.63
CA VAL A 227 13.67 17.37 0.19
C VAL A 227 14.26 18.34 1.21
N VAL A 228 14.72 19.52 0.73
CA VAL A 228 15.30 20.57 1.59
C VAL A 228 14.23 21.20 2.48
N ILE A 229 13.04 21.42 1.96
CA ILE A 229 11.92 21.98 2.74
C ILE A 229 11.50 21.01 3.85
N GLY A 230 11.41 19.72 3.55
CA GLY A 230 11.12 18.66 4.53
C GLY A 230 12.16 18.59 5.62
N PHE A 231 13.44 18.53 5.23
CA PHE A 231 14.57 18.60 6.18
C PHE A 231 14.45 19.79 7.12
N GLN A 232 14.21 21.00 6.60
CA GLN A 232 14.07 22.21 7.43
C GLN A 232 12.86 22.14 8.36
N ALA A 233 11.73 21.62 7.88
CA ALA A 233 10.50 21.51 8.69
C ALA A 233 10.70 20.52 9.85
N VAL A 234 11.28 19.36 9.56
CA VAL A 234 11.55 18.32 10.58
C VAL A 234 12.61 18.78 11.56
N SER A 235 13.74 19.37 11.10
CA SER A 235 14.77 19.94 11.98
C SER A 235 14.19 20.97 12.95
N LYS A 236 13.31 21.84 12.45
CA LYS A 236 12.65 22.85 13.30
C LYS A 236 11.77 22.23 14.38
N LYS A 237 11.04 21.17 14.04
CA LYS A 237 10.18 20.46 15.01
C LYS A 237 11.02 19.70 16.04
N ILE A 238 12.12 19.03 15.62
CA ILE A 238 13.07 18.36 16.51
C ILE A 238 13.66 19.36 17.51
N ALA A 239 14.13 20.54 17.05
CA ALA A 239 14.69 21.57 17.90
C ALA A 239 13.69 22.11 18.94
N ALA A 240 12.39 21.98 18.70
CA ALA A 240 11.33 22.38 19.64
C ALA A 240 10.96 21.26 20.63
N LEU A 241 11.48 20.04 20.47
CA LEU A 241 11.24 18.90 21.36
C LEU A 241 12.38 18.75 22.36
N PRO A 242 12.15 19.01 23.67
CA PRO A 242 13.21 18.93 24.67
C PRO A 242 13.81 17.53 24.77
N GLY A 243 15.14 17.45 24.79
CA GLY A 243 15.86 16.20 25.00
C GLY A 243 15.84 15.22 23.82
N PHE A 244 15.42 15.65 22.63
CA PHE A 244 15.49 14.80 21.44
C PHE A 244 16.95 14.38 21.18
N PRO A 245 17.26 13.06 21.09
CA PRO A 245 18.63 12.58 20.97
C PRO A 245 19.29 13.06 19.66
N PRO A 246 20.50 13.65 19.71
CA PRO A 246 21.16 14.16 18.50
C PRO A 246 21.38 13.08 17.42
N ASP A 247 21.85 11.90 17.83
CA ASP A 247 22.11 10.80 16.89
C ASP A 247 20.83 10.34 16.18
N LEU A 248 19.71 10.29 16.90
CA LEU A 248 18.41 9.95 16.31
C LEU A 248 17.94 11.05 15.34
N ALA A 249 18.18 12.32 15.68
CA ALA A 249 17.88 13.45 14.81
C ALA A 249 18.68 13.39 13.51
N GLU A 250 19.99 13.18 13.59
CA GLU A 250 20.86 13.07 12.41
C GLU A 250 20.47 11.89 11.53
N THR A 251 20.19 10.74 12.13
CA THR A 251 19.77 9.52 11.43
C THR A 251 18.46 9.72 10.67
N LEU A 252 17.44 10.29 11.32
CA LEU A 252 16.15 10.57 10.68
C LEU A 252 16.27 11.61 9.56
N LEU A 253 16.99 12.70 9.83
CA LEU A 253 17.21 13.77 8.86
C LEU A 253 18.02 13.30 7.65
N HIS A 254 19.01 12.40 7.86
CA HIS A 254 19.70 11.74 6.77
C HIS A 254 18.75 10.92 5.88
N GLY A 255 17.80 10.17 6.47
CA GLY A 255 16.79 9.46 5.72
C GLY A 255 15.97 10.38 4.80
N ILE A 256 15.57 11.56 5.30
CA ILE A 256 14.85 12.55 4.51
C ILE A 256 15.72 13.10 3.37
N LEU A 257 16.99 13.40 3.62
CA LEU A 257 17.89 13.93 2.59
C LEU A 257 18.24 12.91 1.51
N SER A 258 18.20 11.63 1.82
CA SER A 258 18.71 10.55 0.95
C SER A 258 17.63 9.70 0.30
N HIS A 259 16.32 9.97 0.52
CA HIS A 259 15.25 9.06 0.09
C HIS A 259 15.15 8.88 -1.43
N HIS A 260 15.54 9.83 -2.26
CA HIS A 260 15.63 9.63 -3.70
C HIS A 260 16.88 8.82 -4.15
N GLY A 261 17.83 8.55 -3.25
CA GLY A 261 18.96 7.64 -3.44
C GLY A 261 20.14 8.21 -4.20
N LYS A 262 19.92 9.05 -5.20
CA LYS A 262 20.98 9.60 -6.06
C LYS A 262 20.85 11.10 -6.24
N GLU A 263 21.99 11.78 -6.46
CA GLU A 263 22.03 13.21 -6.75
C GLU A 263 21.26 13.57 -8.02
N GLU A 264 21.33 12.74 -9.04
CA GLU A 264 20.60 12.93 -10.32
C GLU A 264 19.07 12.90 -10.15
N TYR A 265 18.56 12.35 -9.02
CA TYR A 265 17.15 12.33 -8.64
C TYR A 265 16.79 13.37 -7.58
N GLY A 266 17.76 14.21 -7.19
CA GLY A 266 17.55 15.31 -6.26
C GLY A 266 17.89 15.02 -4.80
N SER A 267 18.46 13.84 -4.47
CA SER A 267 19.01 13.60 -3.13
C SER A 267 20.37 14.30 -2.97
N PRO A 268 20.55 15.13 -1.94
CA PRO A 268 21.86 15.72 -1.66
C PRO A 268 22.95 14.68 -1.33
N VAL A 269 22.57 13.53 -0.83
CA VAL A 269 23.43 12.42 -0.43
C VAL A 269 22.76 11.08 -0.71
N ALA A 270 23.56 10.02 -0.92
CA ALA A 270 23.05 8.66 -0.99
C ALA A 270 22.71 8.09 0.41
N PRO A 271 21.80 7.11 0.52
CA PRO A 271 21.50 6.43 1.78
C PRO A 271 22.73 5.73 2.35
N MET A 272 23.07 6.03 3.60
CA MET A 272 24.23 5.47 4.32
C MET A 272 23.82 4.53 5.45
N LEU A 273 22.51 4.38 5.70
CA LEU A 273 21.95 3.59 6.80
C LEU A 273 20.94 2.59 6.22
N PRO A 274 20.83 1.37 6.80
CA PRO A 274 19.84 0.40 6.38
C PRO A 274 18.40 0.95 6.37
N GLU A 275 18.03 1.72 7.38
CA GLU A 275 16.70 2.34 7.50
C GLU A 275 16.44 3.33 6.37
N ALA A 276 17.43 4.18 6.05
CA ALA A 276 17.34 5.14 4.94
C ALA A 276 17.27 4.41 3.58
N GLN A 277 18.05 3.32 3.42
CA GLN A 277 18.02 2.50 2.20
C GLN A 277 16.66 1.81 2.01
N ILE A 278 16.04 1.34 3.09
CA ILE A 278 14.70 0.73 3.04
C ILE A 278 13.67 1.75 2.57
N VAL A 279 13.67 2.95 3.14
CA VAL A 279 12.73 4.02 2.74
C VAL A 279 12.94 4.39 1.26
N HIS A 280 14.20 4.60 0.83
CA HIS A 280 14.52 4.87 -0.56
C HIS A 280 14.00 3.80 -1.53
N MET A 281 14.23 2.53 -1.21
CA MET A 281 13.79 1.44 -2.08
C MET A 281 12.27 1.27 -2.07
N ALA A 282 11.60 1.53 -0.96
CA ALA A 282 10.14 1.49 -0.86
C ALA A 282 9.50 2.60 -1.71
N ASP A 283 10.02 3.82 -1.63
CA ASP A 283 9.61 4.97 -2.45
C ASP A 283 9.80 4.67 -3.94
N ALA A 284 11.00 4.23 -4.34
CA ALA A 284 11.30 3.89 -5.72
C ALA A 284 10.41 2.74 -6.25
N LEU A 285 10.10 1.75 -5.41
CA LEU A 285 9.23 0.63 -5.78
C LEU A 285 7.78 1.08 -5.99
N ASP A 286 7.24 1.90 -5.10
CA ASP A 286 5.89 2.45 -5.20
C ASP A 286 5.70 3.20 -6.52
N VAL A 287 6.62 4.12 -6.83
CA VAL A 287 6.62 4.90 -8.07
C VAL A 287 6.68 4.00 -9.31
N GLN A 288 7.55 2.98 -9.31
CA GLN A 288 7.67 2.07 -10.45
C GLN A 288 6.42 1.21 -10.65
N LEU A 289 5.85 0.68 -9.57
CA LEU A 289 4.61 -0.11 -9.63
C LEU A 289 3.44 0.74 -10.13
N PHE A 290 3.32 1.99 -9.66
CA PHE A 290 2.29 2.91 -10.15
C PHE A 290 2.35 3.06 -11.67
N TYR A 291 3.52 3.38 -12.24
CA TYR A 291 3.66 3.53 -13.70
C TYR A 291 3.46 2.22 -14.47
N MET A 292 3.84 1.08 -13.91
CA MET A 292 3.57 -0.21 -14.54
C MET A 292 2.07 -0.50 -14.59
N MET A 293 1.34 -0.23 -13.51
CA MET A 293 -0.11 -0.41 -13.47
C MET A 293 -0.83 0.56 -14.40
N GLU A 294 -0.39 1.82 -14.47
CA GLU A 294 -0.92 2.81 -15.41
C GLU A 294 -0.73 2.36 -16.87
N ALA A 295 0.48 1.91 -17.22
CA ALA A 295 0.77 1.38 -18.55
C ALA A 295 -0.11 0.16 -18.88
N CYS A 296 -0.31 -0.74 -17.92
CA CYS A 296 -1.16 -1.92 -18.11
C CYS A 296 -2.65 -1.56 -18.30
N ALA A 297 -3.13 -0.54 -17.59
CA ALA A 297 -4.52 -0.08 -17.70
C ALA A 297 -4.83 0.54 -19.08
N ASP A 298 -3.85 1.20 -19.70
CA ASP A 298 -3.98 1.85 -21.01
C ASP A 298 -3.61 0.95 -22.19
N ALA A 299 -3.22 -0.32 -21.93
CA ALA A 299 -2.73 -1.20 -22.97
C ALA A 299 -3.83 -1.78 -23.87
N ASP A 300 -3.67 -1.63 -25.19
CA ASP A 300 -4.48 -2.28 -26.23
C ASP A 300 -3.85 -3.62 -26.69
N GLY A 301 -3.33 -4.45 -25.76
CA GLY A 301 -2.67 -5.70 -26.13
C GLY A 301 -1.78 -6.29 -25.04
N GLU A 302 -0.93 -7.25 -25.39
CA GLU A 302 -0.07 -7.97 -24.44
C GLU A 302 1.10 -7.16 -23.88
N SER A 303 1.42 -6.01 -24.44
CA SER A 303 2.51 -5.17 -23.92
C SER A 303 2.22 -3.67 -24.06
N ALA A 304 2.55 -2.92 -23.04
CA ALA A 304 2.48 -1.47 -22.99
C ALA A 304 3.87 -0.86 -22.83
N TRP A 305 4.05 0.36 -23.33
CA TRP A 305 5.28 1.12 -23.16
C TRP A 305 5.00 2.36 -22.32
N HIS A 306 5.81 2.58 -21.28
CA HIS A 306 5.66 3.75 -20.43
C HIS A 306 6.95 4.57 -20.37
N PRO A 307 6.91 5.88 -20.65
CA PRO A 307 8.11 6.73 -20.75
C PRO A 307 8.82 6.96 -19.41
N ALA A 308 8.11 6.88 -18.30
CA ALA A 308 8.67 7.12 -16.97
C ALA A 308 9.31 5.88 -16.33
N LEU A 309 9.10 4.66 -16.88
CA LEU A 309 9.72 3.45 -16.37
C LEU A 309 11.18 3.36 -16.80
N GLU A 310 12.11 3.35 -15.82
CA GLU A 310 13.56 3.25 -16.01
C GLU A 310 14.12 4.11 -17.14
N GLY A 311 13.59 5.31 -17.28
CA GLY A 311 14.11 6.24 -18.23
C GLY A 311 15.38 6.90 -17.70
N ARG A 312 16.54 6.52 -18.22
CA ARG A 312 17.50 7.58 -18.43
C ARG A 312 16.77 8.61 -19.29
N VAL A 313 16.60 9.82 -18.76
CA VAL A 313 15.83 10.95 -19.34
C VAL A 313 16.07 11.21 -20.84
N LYS A 314 16.99 10.53 -21.49
CA LYS A 314 17.39 10.71 -22.89
C LYS A 314 17.06 9.57 -23.85
N THR A 315 16.63 8.38 -23.38
CA THR A 315 16.39 7.23 -24.28
C THR A 315 15.13 6.42 -23.94
N GLY A 316 14.42 6.80 -22.98
CA GLY A 316 13.11 6.66 -22.57
C GLY A 316 12.32 5.41 -22.60
N GLY A 317 11.87 5.02 -21.46
CA GLY A 317 10.75 4.12 -21.26
C GLY A 317 11.09 2.62 -21.38
N ARG A 318 10.21 1.81 -20.84
CA ARG A 318 10.29 0.36 -20.87
C ARG A 318 8.96 -0.24 -21.31
N ARG A 319 9.01 -1.34 -22.06
CA ARG A 319 7.81 -2.16 -22.28
C ARG A 319 7.52 -2.98 -21.03
N VAL A 320 6.26 -3.00 -20.64
CA VAL A 320 5.74 -3.89 -19.61
C VAL A 320 4.76 -4.87 -20.25
N TYR A 321 4.67 -6.07 -19.70
CA TYR A 321 3.68 -7.04 -20.13
C TYR A 321 2.32 -6.64 -19.51
N ALA A 322 1.33 -6.43 -20.38
CA ALA A 322 -0.01 -6.02 -20.01
C ALA A 322 -1.07 -7.09 -20.30
N GLY A 323 -0.65 -8.24 -20.82
CA GLY A 323 -1.53 -9.38 -21.08
C GLY A 323 -2.04 -9.98 -19.77
N THR A 324 -3.26 -10.48 -19.79
CA THR A 324 -3.77 -11.32 -18.72
C THR A 324 -2.97 -12.62 -18.70
N LEU A 325 -2.13 -12.78 -17.70
CA LEU A 325 -1.61 -14.09 -17.37
C LEU A 325 -2.79 -14.88 -16.81
N ASP A 326 -3.06 -16.06 -17.37
CA ASP A 326 -4.07 -17.01 -16.85
C ASP A 326 -3.67 -17.62 -15.48
N PHE A 327 -2.87 -16.92 -14.73
CA PHE A 327 -2.84 -17.08 -13.29
C PHE A 327 -4.15 -16.48 -12.80
N ALA A 328 -5.21 -17.31 -12.77
CA ALA A 328 -6.46 -16.92 -12.13
C ALA A 328 -6.08 -16.15 -10.85
N PRO A 329 -6.53 -14.91 -10.69
CA PRO A 329 -6.10 -14.09 -9.59
C PRO A 329 -6.63 -14.70 -8.29
N SER A 330 -5.88 -15.67 -7.76
CA SER A 330 -5.99 -16.02 -6.35
C SER A 330 -5.61 -14.82 -5.44
N PHE A 331 -5.15 -13.72 -6.04
CA PHE A 331 -4.75 -12.48 -5.35
C PHE A 331 -5.83 -11.39 -5.29
N ALA A 332 -7.00 -11.60 -5.86
CA ALA A 332 -8.18 -10.75 -5.59
C ALA A 332 -8.83 -11.08 -4.23
N SER A 333 -8.11 -11.73 -3.32
CA SER A 333 -8.53 -11.73 -1.92
C SER A 333 -8.18 -10.36 -1.35
N THR A 334 -9.18 -9.56 -1.07
CA THR A 334 -9.14 -8.40 -0.17
C THR A 334 -8.80 -8.82 1.28
N GLU A 335 -8.19 -9.97 1.45
CA GLU A 335 -7.69 -10.39 2.75
C GLU A 335 -6.37 -9.65 3.02
N PRO A 336 -6.26 -8.98 4.17
CA PRO A 336 -5.01 -8.34 4.57
C PRO A 336 -3.88 -9.37 4.52
N VAL A 337 -2.69 -8.93 4.08
CA VAL A 337 -1.46 -9.76 4.16
C VAL A 337 -1.38 -10.31 5.57
N ARG A 338 -1.59 -11.61 5.70
CA ARG A 338 -1.64 -12.25 7.02
C ARG A 338 -0.23 -12.32 7.56
N PRO A 339 0.03 -11.81 8.76
CA PRO A 339 1.36 -11.93 9.34
C PRO A 339 1.71 -13.42 9.45
N LEU A 340 2.92 -13.77 9.02
CA LEU A 340 3.47 -15.10 9.29
C LEU A 340 3.48 -15.34 10.80
N LEU A 341 3.31 -16.59 11.20
CA LEU A 341 3.39 -16.93 12.61
C LEU A 341 4.76 -16.54 13.19
N PRO A 342 4.82 -15.97 14.40
CA PRO A 342 6.08 -15.64 15.04
C PRO A 342 6.95 -16.89 15.20
N ILE A 343 8.27 -16.70 15.05
CA ILE A 343 9.26 -17.77 15.23
C ILE A 343 9.88 -17.63 16.61
N PHE A 344 9.75 -18.64 17.43
CA PHE A 344 10.36 -18.74 18.74
C PHE A 344 11.66 -19.55 18.67
N ARG A 345 12.66 -19.21 19.50
CA ARG A 345 13.91 -19.96 19.58
C ARG A 345 13.80 -21.09 20.61
N SER A 346 14.32 -22.26 20.28
CA SER A 346 14.55 -23.30 21.28
C SER A 346 15.93 -23.18 21.89
N ALA A 347 16.08 -23.50 23.17
CA ALA A 347 17.40 -23.61 23.79
C ALA A 347 18.09 -24.91 23.36
N PRO A 348 19.43 -24.88 23.10
CA PRO A 348 20.17 -26.09 22.80
C PRO A 348 20.13 -27.06 23.96
N ARG A 349 19.96 -28.36 23.67
CA ARG A 349 19.94 -29.39 24.71
C ARG A 349 21.28 -29.44 25.45
N GLY A 350 21.24 -29.41 26.76
CA GLY A 350 22.41 -29.63 27.64
C GLY A 350 23.28 -28.42 27.89
N SER A 351 22.90 -27.21 27.46
CA SER A 351 23.58 -25.96 27.80
C SER A 351 22.63 -25.02 28.54
N ALA A 352 23.20 -24.21 29.46
CA ALA A 352 22.39 -23.17 30.09
C ALA A 352 21.97 -22.14 29.02
N PRO A 353 20.65 -21.85 28.86
CA PRO A 353 20.19 -20.90 27.86
C PRO A 353 20.71 -19.49 28.17
N ALA A 354 21.09 -18.76 27.11
CA ALA A 354 21.56 -17.37 27.22
C ALA A 354 20.36 -16.36 27.35
N PHE A 355 19.12 -16.86 27.43
CA PHE A 355 17.89 -16.07 27.52
C PHE A 355 16.87 -16.77 28.43
N GLU A 356 15.88 -16.03 28.90
CA GLU A 356 14.78 -16.62 29.67
C GLU A 356 14.01 -17.63 28.84
N THR A 357 13.76 -18.83 29.40
CA THR A 357 13.04 -19.90 28.73
C THR A 357 11.82 -20.34 29.52
N ARG A 358 10.86 -20.90 28.81
CA ARG A 358 9.71 -21.61 29.38
C ARG A 358 9.66 -23.03 28.83
N ARG A 359 9.42 -24.00 29.70
CA ARG A 359 9.24 -25.40 29.30
C ARG A 359 7.87 -25.60 28.73
N LEU A 360 7.80 -26.14 27.51
CA LEU A 360 6.57 -26.51 26.84
C LEU A 360 6.61 -27.98 26.49
N PRO A 361 5.51 -28.74 26.83
CA PRO A 361 5.41 -30.16 26.52
C PRO A 361 5.11 -30.39 25.04
N LEU A 362 5.82 -31.29 24.39
CA LEU A 362 5.44 -31.85 23.09
C LEU A 362 4.36 -32.90 23.29
N ARG A 363 3.19 -32.73 22.68
CA ARG A 363 2.00 -33.57 22.82
C ARG A 363 1.62 -34.31 21.54
N GLY A 364 2.55 -34.60 20.65
CA GLY A 364 2.32 -35.41 19.45
C GLY A 364 2.67 -34.74 18.13
N ARG A 365 2.16 -35.33 17.04
CA ARG A 365 2.45 -34.94 15.64
C ARG A 365 1.18 -34.69 14.85
N THR A 366 1.28 -33.94 13.79
CA THR A 366 0.21 -33.71 12.81
C THR A 366 0.49 -34.56 11.57
N ALA A 367 -0.07 -35.76 11.48
CA ALA A 367 -0.13 -36.53 10.23
C ALA A 367 -1.02 -37.76 10.36
N ALA A 368 -1.26 -38.45 9.23
CA ALA A 368 -2.00 -39.69 9.14
C ALA A 368 -1.44 -40.78 10.09
N GLY A 369 -2.05 -40.95 11.21
CA GLY A 369 -1.74 -41.95 12.24
C GLY A 369 -2.69 -41.81 13.42
N PRO A 370 -2.76 -42.81 14.36
CA PRO A 370 -3.70 -42.73 15.47
C PRO A 370 -3.47 -41.43 16.27
N PRO A 371 -4.55 -40.74 16.70
CA PRO A 371 -4.45 -39.42 17.30
C PRO A 371 -3.78 -39.52 18.66
N VAL A 372 -2.64 -38.93 18.79
CA VAL A 372 -1.88 -38.82 20.05
C VAL A 372 -2.47 -37.74 20.98
N LEU A 373 -3.44 -36.95 20.53
CA LEU A 373 -4.09 -35.91 21.34
C LEU A 373 -5.21 -36.40 22.24
N ALA A 374 -5.54 -37.69 22.23
CA ALA A 374 -6.53 -38.29 23.13
C ALA A 374 -6.01 -38.54 24.54
N ASP A 375 -4.70 -38.61 24.72
CA ASP A 375 -4.02 -38.77 26.01
C ASP A 375 -3.15 -37.56 26.33
N ASP A 376 -3.16 -37.10 27.57
CA ASP A 376 -2.26 -36.09 28.15
C ASP A 376 -0.77 -36.52 28.20
N ARG A 377 -0.37 -37.46 27.37
CA ARG A 377 1.02 -37.94 27.31
C ARG A 377 1.94 -36.89 26.75
N VAL A 378 2.86 -36.46 27.58
CA VAL A 378 4.00 -35.61 27.18
C VAL A 378 5.06 -36.54 26.59
N GLU A 379 5.36 -36.36 25.29
CA GLU A 379 6.43 -37.11 24.63
C GLU A 379 7.79 -36.59 25.07
N GLU A 380 7.92 -35.29 25.16
CA GLU A 380 9.16 -34.57 25.46
C GLU A 380 8.87 -33.15 25.92
N GLU A 381 9.80 -32.52 26.64
CA GLU A 381 9.74 -31.09 26.98
C GLU A 381 10.81 -30.30 26.26
N PHE A 382 10.47 -29.14 25.75
CA PHE A 382 11.39 -28.20 25.09
C PHE A 382 11.46 -26.89 25.87
N GLU A 383 12.67 -26.34 26.00
CA GLU A 383 12.89 -25.01 26.53
C GLU A 383 12.78 -24.01 25.37
N VAL A 384 11.74 -23.18 25.38
CA VAL A 384 11.43 -22.18 24.36
C VAL A 384 11.63 -20.80 24.95
N ALA A 385 12.21 -19.88 24.17
CA ALA A 385 12.41 -18.50 24.60
C ALA A 385 11.11 -17.88 25.10
N SER A 386 11.14 -17.25 26.26
CA SER A 386 9.97 -16.59 26.87
C SER A 386 9.58 -15.31 26.14
N GLU A 387 10.52 -14.69 25.44
CA GLU A 387 10.30 -13.43 24.71
C GLU A 387 9.28 -13.61 23.59
N GLY A 388 8.21 -12.81 23.63
CA GLY A 388 7.11 -12.88 22.68
C GLY A 388 6.17 -14.07 22.88
N LEU A 389 6.48 -15.01 23.77
CA LEU A 389 5.64 -16.15 24.05
C LEU A 389 4.40 -15.70 24.84
N PRO A 390 3.18 -16.00 24.37
CA PRO A 390 1.97 -15.55 25.07
C PRO A 390 1.89 -16.05 26.50
N VAL A 391 1.49 -15.19 27.42
CA VAL A 391 1.24 -15.55 28.82
C VAL A 391 -0.07 -16.33 28.90
N GLY A 392 -0.06 -17.47 29.62
CA GLY A 392 -1.25 -18.27 29.87
C GLY A 392 -0.91 -19.74 30.19
N PRO A 393 -1.80 -20.46 30.88
CA PRO A 393 -1.63 -21.89 31.16
C PRO A 393 -1.92 -22.72 29.92
N GLY A 394 -1.38 -23.95 29.90
CA GLY A 394 -1.78 -24.99 28.96
C GLY A 394 -1.18 -24.94 27.57
N LEU A 395 -0.22 -24.05 27.30
CA LEU A 395 0.51 -24.06 26.00
C LEU A 395 1.24 -25.40 25.83
N PHE A 396 1.21 -25.93 24.62
CA PHE A 396 1.93 -27.15 24.27
C PHE A 396 2.50 -27.06 22.86
N LEU A 397 3.38 -27.97 22.51
CA LEU A 397 3.98 -28.11 21.20
C LEU A 397 3.36 -29.27 20.42
N LEU A 398 3.24 -29.07 19.11
CA LEU A 398 2.96 -30.14 18.15
C LEU A 398 4.06 -30.15 17.09
N ARG A 399 4.50 -31.34 16.69
CA ARG A 399 5.41 -31.51 15.55
C ARG A 399 4.59 -31.55 14.28
N VAL A 400 5.02 -30.78 13.29
CA VAL A 400 4.38 -30.73 11.98
C VAL A 400 4.90 -31.85 11.08
N ASP A 401 3.99 -32.63 10.52
CA ASP A 401 4.30 -33.55 9.43
C ASP A 401 3.54 -33.10 8.18
N GLY A 402 4.26 -32.88 7.07
CA GLY A 402 3.69 -32.46 5.81
C GLY A 402 3.90 -30.97 5.49
N GLU A 403 3.53 -30.59 4.27
CA GLU A 403 3.87 -29.30 3.66
C GLU A 403 2.64 -28.43 3.35
N SER A 404 1.47 -28.80 3.86
CA SER A 404 0.21 -28.13 3.50
C SER A 404 0.09 -26.69 4.01
N MET A 405 0.95 -26.25 4.92
CA MET A 405 0.92 -24.92 5.54
C MET A 405 2.20 -24.11 5.28
N THR A 406 2.97 -24.46 4.26
CA THR A 406 4.23 -23.78 3.90
C THR A 406 4.02 -22.31 3.49
N GLY A 407 2.86 -21.96 2.92
CA GLY A 407 2.50 -20.57 2.63
C GLY A 407 2.31 -19.69 3.87
N ASP A 408 2.08 -20.30 5.05
CA ASP A 408 2.05 -19.62 6.35
C ASP A 408 3.40 -19.73 7.10
N GLY A 409 4.44 -20.24 6.44
CA GLY A 409 5.78 -20.40 7.02
C GLY A 409 5.91 -21.59 7.97
N ILE A 410 5.01 -22.56 7.89
CA ILE A 410 5.05 -23.81 8.69
C ILE A 410 5.54 -24.92 7.78
N GLU A 411 6.70 -25.50 8.08
CA GLU A 411 7.37 -26.55 7.31
C GLU A 411 7.30 -27.92 8.02
N GLY A 412 7.44 -28.98 7.24
CA GLY A 412 7.54 -30.33 7.82
C GLY A 412 8.74 -30.45 8.75
N GLY A 413 8.51 -30.97 9.96
CA GLY A 413 9.50 -31.05 11.02
C GLY A 413 9.46 -29.92 12.05
N ASP A 414 8.82 -28.79 11.73
CA ASP A 414 8.65 -27.67 12.67
C ASP A 414 7.90 -28.10 13.93
N LEU A 415 8.18 -27.40 15.05
CA LEU A 415 7.37 -27.45 16.26
C LEU A 415 6.50 -26.21 16.31
N ILE A 416 5.20 -26.35 16.42
CA ILE A 416 4.29 -25.22 16.60
C ILE A 416 3.86 -25.08 18.05
N VAL A 417 3.79 -23.83 18.53
CA VAL A 417 3.20 -23.50 19.83
C VAL A 417 1.70 -23.43 19.67
N VAL A 418 0.98 -24.21 20.44
CA VAL A 418 -0.49 -24.29 20.39
C VAL A 418 -1.08 -23.82 21.72
N ARG A 419 -2.10 -22.96 21.63
CA ARG A 419 -2.96 -22.59 22.75
C ARG A 419 -4.25 -23.39 22.65
N PRO A 420 -4.63 -24.20 23.66
CA PRO A 420 -5.93 -24.85 23.69
C PRO A 420 -7.06 -23.83 23.65
N GLN A 421 -7.95 -23.95 22.69
CA GLN A 421 -9.18 -23.14 22.61
C GLN A 421 -10.17 -23.82 21.67
N GLU A 422 -11.46 -23.61 21.91
CA GLU A 422 -12.56 -24.13 21.08
C GLU A 422 -13.08 -23.03 20.13
N HIS A 423 -12.99 -21.76 20.54
CA HIS A 423 -13.44 -20.61 19.75
C HIS A 423 -12.30 -20.12 18.87
N HIS A 424 -12.63 -19.71 17.65
CA HIS A 424 -11.65 -19.24 16.68
C HIS A 424 -12.17 -18.06 15.87
N GLU A 425 -11.25 -17.23 15.38
CA GLU A 425 -11.51 -16.17 14.42
C GLU A 425 -11.21 -16.65 12.98
N PRO A 426 -11.80 -16.01 11.95
CA PRO A 426 -11.60 -16.44 10.55
C PRO A 426 -10.14 -16.47 10.08
N ALA A 427 -9.26 -15.69 10.73
CA ALA A 427 -7.83 -15.61 10.38
C ALA A 427 -6.95 -16.65 11.08
N ASP A 428 -7.47 -17.38 12.06
CA ASP A 428 -6.69 -18.28 12.89
C ASP A 428 -6.19 -19.50 12.12
N ILE A 429 -4.96 -19.92 12.44
CA ILE A 429 -4.43 -21.23 12.05
C ILE A 429 -4.79 -22.20 13.19
N LEU A 430 -5.60 -23.19 12.87
CA LEU A 430 -6.19 -24.07 13.84
C LEU A 430 -5.59 -25.47 13.79
N VAL A 431 -5.47 -26.06 14.95
CA VAL A 431 -5.24 -27.48 15.13
C VAL A 431 -6.59 -28.15 15.21
N CYS A 432 -6.93 -28.95 14.21
CA CYS A 432 -8.21 -29.63 14.09
C CYS A 432 -8.04 -31.16 14.18
N LEU A 433 -8.89 -31.81 14.93
CA LEU A 433 -9.02 -33.28 14.99
C LEU A 433 -10.16 -33.70 14.05
N ASN A 434 -9.86 -34.55 13.09
CA ASN A 434 -10.85 -35.25 12.29
C ASN A 434 -11.20 -36.57 12.97
N LEU A 435 -12.42 -36.70 13.45
CA LEU A 435 -12.88 -37.88 14.21
C LEU A 435 -13.15 -39.11 13.32
N ASP A 436 -13.32 -38.92 12.00
CA ASP A 436 -13.54 -40.03 11.05
C ASP A 436 -12.24 -40.74 10.70
N GLU A 437 -11.20 -39.97 10.48
CA GLU A 437 -9.89 -40.48 10.06
C GLU A 437 -8.91 -40.61 11.22
N ASP A 438 -9.35 -40.15 12.41
CA ASP A 438 -8.53 -40.14 13.62
C ASP A 438 -7.21 -39.41 13.41
N THR A 439 -7.26 -38.24 12.67
CA THR A 439 -6.09 -37.49 12.29
C THR A 439 -6.11 -36.07 12.84
N VAL A 440 -4.92 -35.55 13.18
CA VAL A 440 -4.73 -34.16 13.58
C VAL A 440 -4.16 -33.38 12.41
N THR A 441 -4.79 -32.29 12.05
CA THR A 441 -4.36 -31.44 10.95
C THR A 441 -4.27 -29.97 11.38
N ILE A 442 -3.39 -29.23 10.71
CA ILE A 442 -3.25 -27.79 10.87
C ILE A 442 -3.80 -27.14 9.61
N LYS A 443 -4.82 -26.31 9.76
CA LYS A 443 -5.52 -25.66 8.65
C LYS A 443 -6.15 -24.36 9.10
N ARG A 444 -6.59 -23.56 8.12
CA ARG A 444 -7.54 -22.48 8.33
C ARG A 444 -8.95 -22.98 8.08
N VAL A 445 -9.92 -22.40 8.78
CA VAL A 445 -11.33 -22.68 8.53
C VAL A 445 -11.94 -21.52 7.76
N ALA A 446 -12.62 -21.82 6.66
CA ALA A 446 -13.35 -20.83 5.88
C ALA A 446 -14.78 -21.29 5.61
N ARG A 447 -15.69 -20.33 5.46
CA ARG A 447 -17.04 -20.59 4.96
C ARG A 447 -17.03 -20.64 3.43
N THR A 448 -17.65 -21.64 2.87
CA THR A 448 -17.88 -21.73 1.42
C THR A 448 -19.03 -20.81 1.00
N ALA A 449 -19.10 -20.47 -0.29
CA ALA A 449 -20.19 -19.67 -0.85
C ALA A 449 -21.59 -20.22 -0.57
N ASN A 450 -21.70 -21.54 -0.34
CA ASN A 450 -22.95 -22.23 -0.02
C ASN A 450 -23.24 -22.32 1.48
N GLY A 451 -22.47 -21.61 2.33
CA GLY A 451 -22.64 -21.58 3.78
C GLY A 451 -22.00 -22.75 4.55
N GLY A 452 -21.42 -23.74 3.86
CA GLY A 452 -20.65 -24.84 4.47
C GLY A 452 -19.30 -24.38 5.02
N LEU A 453 -18.58 -25.28 5.68
CA LEU A 453 -17.23 -25.05 6.18
C LEU A 453 -16.21 -25.88 5.38
N SER A 454 -15.01 -25.33 5.20
CA SER A 454 -13.87 -26.02 4.58
C SER A 454 -12.59 -25.73 5.35
N LEU A 455 -11.71 -26.72 5.39
CA LEU A 455 -10.32 -26.54 5.85
C LEU A 455 -9.46 -26.12 4.67
N LEU A 456 -8.75 -25.02 4.82
CA LEU A 456 -7.88 -24.46 3.80
C LEU A 456 -6.42 -24.69 4.14
N SER A 457 -5.67 -25.16 3.15
CA SER A 457 -4.22 -25.20 3.17
C SER A 457 -3.66 -23.87 2.68
N SER A 458 -2.53 -23.41 3.19
CA SER A 458 -1.83 -22.25 2.66
C SER A 458 -0.86 -22.60 1.53
N ASN A 459 -0.56 -23.88 1.32
CA ASN A 459 0.18 -24.36 0.18
C ASN A 459 -0.79 -24.66 -0.99
N PRO A 460 -0.64 -23.99 -2.14
CA PRO A 460 -1.54 -24.14 -3.30
C PRO A 460 -1.59 -25.56 -3.88
N ALA A 461 -0.58 -26.40 -3.59
CA ALA A 461 -0.58 -27.81 -4.03
C ALA A 461 -1.65 -28.66 -3.32
N PHE A 462 -2.25 -28.14 -2.25
CA PHE A 462 -3.27 -28.83 -1.46
C PHE A 462 -4.61 -28.12 -1.56
N GLY A 463 -5.58 -28.77 -2.17
CA GLY A 463 -6.93 -28.22 -2.31
C GLY A 463 -7.69 -28.07 -0.97
N PRO A 464 -8.81 -27.32 -0.97
CA PRO A 464 -9.68 -27.19 0.19
C PRO A 464 -10.32 -28.54 0.54
N ILE A 465 -10.42 -28.83 1.84
CA ILE A 465 -11.08 -30.05 2.37
C ILE A 465 -12.45 -29.64 2.90
N PRO A 466 -13.56 -30.00 2.24
CA PRO A 466 -14.89 -29.68 2.74
C PRO A 466 -15.20 -30.42 4.03
N ILE A 467 -15.76 -29.73 5.01
CA ILE A 467 -16.26 -30.31 6.25
C ILE A 467 -17.71 -30.71 6.01
N ALA A 468 -17.92 -31.99 5.70
CA ALA A 468 -19.27 -32.51 5.42
C ALA A 468 -20.16 -32.58 6.71
N ASP A 469 -19.56 -32.87 7.82
CA ASP A 469 -20.23 -32.92 9.14
C ASP A 469 -19.38 -32.14 10.18
N PRO A 470 -19.81 -30.94 10.60
CA PRO A 470 -19.08 -30.16 11.59
C PRO A 470 -18.91 -30.84 12.94
N GLU A 471 -19.79 -31.78 13.31
CA GLU A 471 -19.70 -32.49 14.59
C GLU A 471 -18.53 -33.48 14.62
N ARG A 472 -18.02 -33.87 13.46
CA ARG A 472 -16.88 -34.78 13.31
C ARG A 472 -15.52 -34.08 13.29
N PHE A 473 -15.52 -32.75 13.30
CA PHE A 473 -14.31 -31.92 13.41
C PHE A 473 -14.29 -31.16 14.72
N ARG A 474 -13.22 -31.31 15.48
CA ARG A 474 -13.04 -30.56 16.73
C ARG A 474 -11.81 -29.67 16.66
N VAL A 475 -11.98 -28.39 16.94
CA VAL A 475 -10.87 -27.48 17.17
C VAL A 475 -10.25 -27.82 18.51
N ARG A 476 -8.95 -28.10 18.51
CA ARG A 476 -8.15 -28.42 19.71
C ARG A 476 -7.33 -27.23 20.19
N GLY A 477 -7.06 -26.28 19.30
CA GLY A 477 -6.35 -25.10 19.67
C GLY A 477 -5.95 -24.25 18.46
N ARG A 478 -5.35 -23.12 18.75
CA ARG A 478 -4.81 -22.16 17.79
C ARG A 478 -3.30 -22.21 17.79
N ALA A 479 -2.70 -22.25 16.61
CA ALA A 479 -1.27 -22.09 16.42
C ALA A 479 -0.87 -20.62 16.69
N LEU A 480 0.13 -20.40 17.54
CA LEU A 480 0.59 -19.09 17.96
C LEU A 480 1.96 -18.71 17.39
N GLY A 481 2.74 -19.70 16.98
CA GLY A 481 4.08 -19.50 16.43
C GLY A 481 4.78 -20.81 16.14
N VAL A 482 5.93 -20.72 15.51
CA VAL A 482 6.79 -21.85 15.13
C VAL A 482 8.04 -21.80 16.01
N VAL A 483 8.49 -22.94 16.53
CA VAL A 483 9.75 -23.07 17.29
C VAL A 483 10.80 -23.68 16.37
N ARG A 484 11.89 -22.94 16.17
CA ARG A 484 13.07 -23.39 15.42
C ARG A 484 14.31 -23.31 16.31
N GLY A 485 15.21 -24.27 16.17
CA GLY A 485 16.47 -24.35 16.92
C GLY A 485 17.61 -23.64 16.25
#